data_582285e798dd73ecc3e498d01dfef914
#
_entry.id   582285e798dd73ecc3e498d01dfef914
#
_cell.length_a   1.000
_cell.length_b   1.000
_cell.length_c   1.000
_cell.angle_alpha   90.00
_cell.angle_beta   90.00
_cell.angle_gamma   90.00
#
_symmetry.space_group_name_H-M   'P 1'
#
loop_
_entity.id
_entity.type
_entity.pdbx_description
1 polymer ?
#
loop_
_entity_poly.entity_id
_entity_poly.type
_entity_poly.pdbx_seq_one_letter_code
_entity_poly.pdbx_strand_id
1 'polypeptide(L)'
;MISYLNKAIKEFIDIEPGNKFFLIGVFFLPTALPISALFLLISLFISLKKRGSYSFSEIWNFPLFLSIGLILFSTLNISLINKPEILSEYDVSTIWLNLFNWIPIFLYYWGFQTYLRTDHKRFIFCKYLISGSLPVILSMILQKFFQIYGPFKTLYNSIIWFQKPLIYNTDTISGLFSNPNYA
;
A
#
# COMPACT_ATOMS: atom_id res chain seq x y z
N MET A 1 1.31 16.04 28.37
CA MET A 1 0.66 15.59 27.11
C MET A 1 0.73 16.65 26.01
N ILE A 2 0.28 17.89 26.23
CA ILE A 2 0.30 18.99 25.23
C ILE A 2 1.72 19.33 24.75
N SER A 3 2.71 19.36 25.62
CA SER A 3 4.12 19.61 25.26
C SER A 3 4.69 18.55 24.30
N TYR A 4 4.36 17.28 24.51
CA TYR A 4 4.74 16.20 23.62
C TYR A 4 4.07 16.31 22.24
N LEU A 5 2.81 16.70 22.22
CA LEU A 5 2.06 16.88 20.98
C LEU A 5 2.66 18.04 20.14
N ASN A 6 2.96 19.16 20.79
CA ASN A 6 3.59 20.31 20.14
C ASN A 6 4.99 19.99 19.60
N LYS A 7 5.77 19.18 20.33
CA LYS A 7 7.08 18.73 19.87
C LYS A 7 6.94 17.82 18.63
N ALA A 8 6.02 16.86 18.66
CA ALA A 8 5.77 15.94 17.53
C ALA A 8 5.27 16.70 16.29
N ILE A 9 4.40 17.69 16.47
CA ILE A 9 3.91 18.53 15.36
C ILE A 9 5.08 19.33 14.76
N LYS A 10 5.94 19.92 15.59
CA LYS A 10 7.09 20.68 15.11
C LYS A 10 8.08 19.78 14.35
N GLU A 11 8.39 18.61 14.90
CA GLU A 11 9.24 17.62 14.21
C GLU A 11 8.64 17.20 12.88
N PHE A 12 7.31 17.03 12.79
CA PHE A 12 6.63 16.70 11.54
C PHE A 12 6.66 17.87 10.53
N ILE A 13 6.56 19.12 10.99
CA ILE A 13 6.63 20.30 10.11
C ILE A 13 8.02 20.43 9.47
N ASP A 14 9.08 20.07 10.19
CA ASP A 14 10.47 20.18 9.73
C ASP A 14 10.89 19.05 8.77
N ILE A 15 10.05 18.01 8.57
CA ILE A 15 10.31 16.92 7.64
C ILE A 15 10.22 17.41 6.19
N GLU A 16 11.07 16.88 5.31
CA GLU A 16 10.99 17.11 3.86
C GLU A 16 9.60 16.77 3.28
N PRO A 17 9.07 17.57 2.34
CA PRO A 17 7.72 17.37 1.80
C PRO A 17 7.47 15.95 1.28
N GLY A 18 8.41 15.36 0.54
CA GLY A 18 8.29 13.99 0.03
C GLY A 18 8.13 12.95 1.13
N ASN A 19 8.89 13.11 2.22
CA ASN A 19 8.82 12.22 3.37
C ASN A 19 7.52 12.42 4.17
N LYS A 20 6.98 13.66 4.24
CA LYS A 20 5.66 13.91 4.83
C LYS A 20 4.56 13.14 4.11
N PHE A 21 4.49 13.28 2.78
CA PHE A 21 3.50 12.57 1.97
C PHE A 21 3.66 11.04 2.11
N PHE A 22 4.89 10.54 2.16
CA PHE A 22 5.17 9.13 2.39
C PHE A 22 4.58 8.66 3.73
N LEU A 23 4.87 9.37 4.84
CA LEU A 23 4.40 8.98 6.17
C LEU A 23 2.86 9.08 6.29
N ILE A 24 2.24 10.09 5.69
CA ILE A 24 0.77 10.20 5.62
C ILE A 24 0.19 9.01 4.84
N GLY A 25 0.77 8.68 3.70
CA GLY A 25 0.35 7.53 2.90
C GLY A 25 0.47 6.21 3.68
N VAL A 26 1.57 6.01 4.39
CA VAL A 26 1.79 4.83 5.26
C VAL A 26 0.78 4.77 6.40
N PHE A 27 0.44 5.90 7.02
CA PHE A 27 -0.56 5.96 8.07
C PHE A 27 -1.95 5.52 7.58
N PHE A 28 -2.35 5.93 6.39
CA PHE A 28 -3.64 5.56 5.80
C PHE A 28 -3.65 4.18 5.12
N LEU A 29 -2.49 3.53 4.97
CA LEU A 29 -2.38 2.25 4.25
C LEU A 29 -3.31 1.16 4.81
N PRO A 30 -3.42 0.96 6.15
CA PRO A 30 -4.31 -0.06 6.70
C PRO A 30 -5.79 0.33 6.68
N THR A 31 -6.14 1.62 6.60
CA THR A 31 -7.51 2.10 6.84
C THR A 31 -8.20 2.65 5.60
N ALA A 32 -7.48 3.36 4.72
CA ALA A 32 -8.04 4.08 3.59
C ALA A 32 -7.12 3.97 2.36
N LEU A 33 -7.16 2.84 1.69
CA LEU A 33 -6.29 2.50 0.57
C LEU A 33 -6.30 3.56 -0.56
N PRO A 34 -7.43 4.15 -0.99
CA PRO A 34 -7.42 5.19 -2.01
C PRO A 34 -6.67 6.46 -1.58
N ILE A 35 -6.85 6.88 -0.32
CA ILE A 35 -6.15 8.05 0.25
C ILE A 35 -4.65 7.75 0.36
N SER A 36 -4.30 6.56 0.87
CA SER A 36 -2.92 6.09 0.94
C SER A 36 -2.26 6.09 -0.42
N ALA A 37 -2.91 5.50 -1.43
CA ALA A 37 -2.37 5.41 -2.78
C ALA A 37 -2.06 6.81 -3.36
N LEU A 38 -2.96 7.79 -3.17
CA LEU A 38 -2.75 9.16 -3.63
C LEU A 38 -1.50 9.79 -2.99
N PHE A 39 -1.36 9.71 -1.66
CA PHE A 39 -0.21 10.26 -0.97
C PHE A 39 1.10 9.53 -1.29
N LEU A 40 1.06 8.21 -1.42
CA LEU A 40 2.22 7.41 -1.83
C LEU A 40 2.64 7.74 -3.27
N LEU A 41 1.71 7.94 -4.20
CA LEU A 41 2.02 8.38 -5.56
C LEU A 41 2.69 9.76 -5.58
N ILE A 42 2.15 10.74 -4.86
CA ILE A 42 2.77 12.06 -4.76
C ILE A 42 4.20 11.95 -4.21
N SER A 43 4.37 11.17 -3.13
CA SER A 43 5.67 10.93 -2.54
C SER A 43 6.64 10.25 -3.51
N LEU A 44 6.16 9.27 -4.29
CA LEU A 44 6.93 8.59 -5.32
C LEU A 44 7.43 9.57 -6.38
N PHE A 45 6.57 10.43 -6.92
CA PHE A 45 6.96 11.44 -7.91
C PHE A 45 8.02 12.40 -7.36
N ILE A 46 7.88 12.86 -6.11
CA ILE A 46 8.89 13.72 -5.46
C ILE A 46 10.22 12.98 -5.32
N SER A 47 10.19 11.70 -4.92
CA SER A 47 11.39 10.87 -4.79
C SER A 47 12.10 10.67 -6.14
N LEU A 48 11.36 10.33 -7.17
CA LEU A 48 11.90 10.12 -8.52
C LEU A 48 12.55 11.39 -9.07
N LYS A 49 11.91 12.55 -8.89
CA LYS A 49 12.47 13.83 -9.32
C LYS A 49 13.80 14.17 -8.63
N LYS A 50 13.96 13.78 -7.35
CA LYS A 50 15.18 14.05 -6.58
C LYS A 50 16.33 13.09 -6.91
N ARG A 51 16.01 11.85 -7.28
CA ARG A 51 16.99 10.78 -7.39
C ARG A 51 17.92 10.88 -8.60
N GLY A 52 17.47 11.47 -9.69
CA GLY A 52 18.26 11.59 -10.91
C GLY A 52 18.81 10.24 -11.40
N SER A 53 19.90 10.29 -12.17
CA SER A 53 20.53 9.12 -12.81
C SER A 53 21.21 8.13 -11.82
N TYR A 54 21.53 8.55 -10.62
CA TYR A 54 22.28 7.75 -9.62
C TYR A 54 21.56 6.50 -9.13
N SER A 55 20.24 6.45 -9.27
CA SER A 55 19.41 5.37 -8.72
C SER A 55 19.54 4.04 -9.46
N PHE A 56 20.01 4.06 -10.70
CA PHE A 56 20.14 2.84 -11.51
C PHE A 56 21.46 2.08 -11.25
N SER A 57 22.44 2.70 -10.61
CA SER A 57 23.77 2.12 -10.40
C SER A 57 23.91 1.25 -9.15
N GLU A 58 22.90 1.24 -8.27
CA GLU A 58 22.97 0.42 -7.06
C GLU A 58 22.75 -1.06 -7.41
N ILE A 59 23.70 -1.93 -7.04
CA ILE A 59 23.69 -3.37 -7.33
C ILE A 59 22.43 -4.09 -6.82
N TRP A 60 21.83 -3.60 -5.72
CA TRP A 60 20.60 -4.14 -5.15
C TRP A 60 19.36 -3.89 -5.98
N ASN A 61 19.42 -2.96 -6.94
CA ASN A 61 18.30 -2.72 -7.85
C ASN A 61 18.33 -3.68 -9.06
N PHE A 62 19.46 -4.34 -9.32
CA PHE A 62 19.59 -5.27 -10.45
C PHE A 62 18.59 -6.42 -10.42
N PRO A 63 18.41 -7.17 -9.29
CA PRO A 63 17.40 -8.23 -9.24
C PRO A 63 15.97 -7.71 -9.48
N LEU A 64 15.67 -6.49 -9.02
CA LEU A 64 14.38 -5.84 -9.21
C LEU A 64 14.11 -5.58 -10.70
N PHE A 65 15.07 -4.94 -11.40
CA PHE A 65 14.94 -4.66 -12.83
C PHE A 65 14.92 -5.94 -13.67
N LEU A 66 15.70 -6.95 -13.29
CA LEU A 66 15.67 -8.26 -13.91
C LEU A 66 14.28 -8.89 -13.78
N SER A 67 13.68 -8.86 -12.59
CA SER A 67 12.33 -9.38 -12.35
C SER A 67 11.28 -8.66 -13.19
N ILE A 68 11.33 -7.33 -13.27
CA ILE A 68 10.45 -6.53 -14.14
C ILE A 68 10.62 -6.95 -15.60
N GLY A 69 11.87 -7.06 -16.06
CA GLY A 69 12.19 -7.47 -17.43
C GLY A 69 11.66 -8.87 -17.78
N LEU A 70 11.83 -9.83 -16.87
CA LEU A 70 11.31 -11.20 -17.04
C LEU A 70 9.78 -11.25 -17.07
N ILE A 71 9.10 -10.50 -16.20
CA ILE A 71 7.63 -10.42 -16.18
C ILE A 71 7.13 -9.79 -17.49
N LEU A 72 7.75 -8.69 -17.94
CA LEU A 72 7.40 -8.06 -19.21
C LEU A 72 7.63 -8.99 -20.39
N PHE A 73 8.78 -9.64 -20.44
CA PHE A 73 9.11 -10.60 -21.50
C PHE A 73 8.11 -11.77 -21.53
N SER A 74 7.78 -12.34 -20.36
CA SER A 74 6.79 -13.40 -20.25
C SER A 74 5.41 -12.95 -20.75
N THR A 75 4.97 -11.77 -20.33
CA THR A 75 3.69 -11.19 -20.76
C THR A 75 3.63 -10.98 -22.27
N LEU A 76 4.69 -10.42 -22.86
CA LEU A 76 4.80 -10.22 -24.31
C LEU A 76 4.83 -11.55 -25.06
N ASN A 77 5.60 -12.52 -24.58
CA ASN A 77 5.69 -13.84 -25.23
C ASN A 77 4.32 -14.53 -25.27
N ILE A 78 3.60 -14.55 -24.16
CA ILE A 78 2.27 -15.19 -24.09
C ILE A 78 1.25 -14.39 -24.93
N SER A 79 1.29 -13.08 -24.92
CA SER A 79 0.27 -12.24 -25.59
C SER A 79 0.45 -12.18 -27.11
N LEU A 80 1.71 -12.25 -27.60
CA LEU A 80 2.02 -11.99 -29.02
C LEU A 80 2.46 -13.25 -29.79
N ILE A 81 3.20 -14.16 -29.15
CA ILE A 81 3.90 -15.25 -29.84
C ILE A 81 3.21 -16.58 -29.60
N ASN A 82 2.99 -16.95 -28.37
CA ASN A 82 2.44 -18.23 -27.98
C ASN A 82 1.09 -18.03 -27.28
N LYS A 83 -0.01 -18.26 -28.01
CA LYS A 83 -1.32 -18.49 -27.38
C LYS A 83 -1.41 -19.99 -27.06
N PRO A 84 -1.12 -20.46 -25.86
CA PRO A 84 -1.36 -21.85 -25.51
C PRO A 84 -2.87 -22.14 -25.70
N GLU A 85 -3.22 -23.27 -26.25
CA GLU A 85 -4.62 -23.68 -26.45
C GLU A 85 -5.44 -23.66 -25.17
N ILE A 86 -4.77 -23.87 -24.01
CA ILE A 86 -5.36 -23.78 -22.68
C ILE A 86 -5.80 -22.35 -22.32
N LEU A 87 -5.21 -21.31 -22.94
CA LEU A 87 -5.55 -19.89 -22.71
C LEU A 87 -6.66 -19.39 -23.65
N SER A 88 -7.25 -20.24 -24.48
CA SER A 88 -8.40 -19.86 -25.33
C SER A 88 -9.62 -19.42 -24.49
N GLU A 89 -9.72 -19.86 -23.24
CA GLU A 89 -10.76 -19.44 -22.29
C GLU A 89 -10.41 -18.17 -21.49
N TYR A 90 -9.14 -17.75 -21.48
CA TYR A 90 -8.72 -16.54 -20.74
C TYR A 90 -8.58 -15.35 -21.68
N ASP A 91 -9.23 -14.27 -21.33
CA ASP A 91 -9.09 -13.01 -22.03
C ASP A 91 -7.66 -12.48 -21.92
N VAL A 92 -7.03 -12.12 -23.05
CA VAL A 92 -5.67 -11.56 -23.13
C VAL A 92 -5.55 -10.30 -22.23
N SER A 93 -6.65 -9.58 -22.04
CA SER A 93 -6.71 -8.42 -21.12
C SER A 93 -6.31 -8.79 -19.69
N THR A 94 -6.64 -9.99 -19.22
CA THR A 94 -6.31 -10.46 -17.87
C THR A 94 -4.81 -10.59 -17.65
N ILE A 95 -4.06 -10.97 -18.70
CA ILE A 95 -2.59 -11.09 -18.64
C ILE A 95 -1.96 -9.71 -18.40
N TRP A 96 -2.44 -8.69 -19.11
CA TRP A 96 -1.98 -7.31 -18.92
C TRP A 96 -2.40 -6.73 -17.59
N LEU A 97 -3.61 -7.04 -17.10
CA LEU A 97 -4.05 -6.62 -15.77
C LEU A 97 -3.16 -7.17 -14.66
N ASN A 98 -2.71 -8.42 -14.77
CA ASN A 98 -1.78 -9.02 -13.82
C ASN A 98 -0.43 -8.29 -13.79
N LEU A 99 0.03 -7.75 -14.92
CA LEU A 99 1.24 -6.94 -14.96
C LEU A 99 1.09 -5.67 -14.10
N PHE A 100 -0.07 -5.00 -14.14
CA PHE A 100 -0.35 -3.82 -13.33
C PHE A 100 -0.40 -4.10 -11.83
N ASN A 101 -0.57 -5.34 -11.39
CA ASN A 101 -0.45 -5.71 -9.98
C ASN A 101 1.01 -5.68 -9.48
N TRP A 102 1.97 -5.98 -10.33
CA TRP A 102 3.38 -6.07 -9.96
C TRP A 102 4.17 -4.77 -10.17
N ILE A 103 3.92 -4.05 -11.25
CA ILE A 103 4.64 -2.81 -11.58
C ILE A 103 4.60 -1.79 -10.44
N PRO A 104 3.44 -1.48 -9.82
CA PRO A 104 3.39 -0.53 -8.71
C PRO A 104 4.24 -0.97 -7.52
N ILE A 105 4.26 -2.26 -7.18
CA ILE A 105 5.05 -2.78 -6.07
C ILE A 105 6.54 -2.53 -6.31
N PHE A 106 7.04 -2.82 -7.51
CA PHE A 106 8.44 -2.58 -7.86
C PHE A 106 8.79 -1.09 -7.86
N LEU A 107 7.91 -0.24 -8.42
CA LEU A 107 8.11 1.21 -8.46
C LEU A 107 8.13 1.79 -7.04
N TYR A 108 7.24 1.34 -6.16
CA TYR A 108 7.21 1.77 -4.76
C TYR A 108 8.47 1.30 -4.01
N TYR A 109 8.86 0.04 -4.16
CA TYR A 109 10.08 -0.46 -3.54
C TYR A 109 11.28 0.38 -3.94
N TRP A 110 11.45 0.61 -5.24
CA TRP A 110 12.54 1.42 -5.77
C TRP A 110 12.46 2.88 -5.31
N GLY A 111 11.30 3.52 -5.43
CA GLY A 111 11.10 4.93 -5.10
C GLY A 111 11.25 5.25 -3.62
N PHE A 112 10.79 4.33 -2.74
CA PHE A 112 10.76 4.58 -1.30
C PHE A 112 12.06 4.25 -0.57
N GLN A 113 13.05 3.64 -1.20
CA GLN A 113 14.38 3.42 -0.61
C GLN A 113 14.95 4.69 0.01
N THR A 114 14.71 5.85 -0.59
CA THR A 114 15.19 7.15 -0.10
C THR A 114 14.60 7.50 1.27
N TYR A 115 13.35 7.13 1.53
CA TYR A 115 12.64 7.40 2.78
C TYR A 115 12.93 6.35 3.87
N LEU A 116 13.51 5.20 3.51
CA LEU A 116 13.80 4.08 4.42
C LEU A 116 15.29 3.81 4.59
N ARG A 117 16.15 4.74 4.17
CA ARG A 117 17.61 4.53 4.11
C ARG A 117 18.27 4.39 5.49
N THR A 118 17.76 5.06 6.52
CA THR A 118 18.33 5.02 7.87
C THR A 118 17.43 4.29 8.84
N ASP A 119 18.02 3.68 9.89
CA ASP A 119 17.24 2.96 10.91
C ASP A 119 16.24 3.87 11.63
N HIS A 120 16.60 5.15 11.84
CA HIS A 120 15.69 6.14 12.40
C HIS A 120 14.45 6.35 11.52
N LYS A 121 14.63 6.47 10.19
CA LYS A 121 13.51 6.59 9.24
C LYS A 121 12.65 5.34 9.20
N ARG A 122 13.25 4.15 9.26
CA ARG A 122 12.52 2.87 9.36
C ARG A 122 11.70 2.79 10.64
N PHE A 123 12.28 3.23 11.75
CA PHE A 123 11.56 3.27 13.03
C PHE A 123 10.34 4.21 12.97
N ILE A 124 10.49 5.41 12.40
CA ILE A 124 9.37 6.35 12.19
C ILE A 124 8.32 5.71 11.28
N PHE A 125 8.71 5.08 10.17
CA PHE A 125 7.80 4.35 9.28
C PHE A 125 6.98 3.30 10.05
N CYS A 126 7.62 2.45 10.85
CA CYS A 126 6.93 1.46 11.66
C CYS A 126 5.94 2.10 12.65
N LYS A 127 6.30 3.22 13.28
CA LYS A 127 5.38 3.96 14.18
C LYS A 127 4.13 4.43 13.45
N TYR A 128 4.27 5.00 12.25
CA TYR A 128 3.13 5.47 11.46
C TYR A 128 2.26 4.31 10.98
N LEU A 129 2.86 3.20 10.54
CA LEU A 129 2.14 2.00 10.12
C LEU A 129 1.33 1.40 11.28
N ILE A 130 1.96 1.22 12.44
CA ILE A 130 1.28 0.72 13.66
C ILE A 130 0.17 1.68 14.09
N SER A 131 0.44 2.98 14.11
CA SER A 131 -0.59 3.97 14.47
C SER A 131 -1.77 3.96 13.50
N GLY A 132 -1.51 3.75 12.20
CA GLY A 132 -2.55 3.62 11.18
C GLY A 132 -3.36 2.32 11.28
N SER A 133 -2.82 1.26 11.88
CA SER A 133 -3.55 0.01 12.11
C SER A 133 -4.45 0.03 13.34
N LEU A 134 -4.28 0.98 14.25
CA LEU A 134 -5.11 1.09 15.46
C LEU A 134 -6.61 1.17 15.17
N PRO A 135 -7.11 1.97 14.21
CA PRO A 135 -8.54 1.98 13.87
C PRO A 135 -9.06 0.64 13.38
N VAL A 136 -8.24 -0.13 12.64
CA VAL A 136 -8.61 -1.49 12.19
C VAL A 136 -8.78 -2.40 13.38
N ILE A 137 -7.78 -2.44 14.27
CA ILE A 137 -7.80 -3.27 15.47
C ILE A 137 -9.00 -2.90 16.36
N LEU A 138 -9.25 -1.60 16.57
CA LEU A 138 -10.39 -1.13 17.34
C LEU A 138 -11.72 -1.57 16.73
N SER A 139 -11.85 -1.46 15.40
CA SER A 139 -13.03 -1.92 14.68
C SER A 139 -13.27 -3.42 14.87
N MET A 140 -12.23 -4.24 14.80
CA MET A 140 -12.31 -5.69 15.00
C MET A 140 -12.71 -6.04 16.44
N ILE A 141 -12.16 -5.37 17.43
CA ILE A 141 -12.51 -5.56 18.84
C ILE A 141 -13.98 -5.23 19.08
N LEU A 142 -14.45 -4.09 18.55
CA LEU A 142 -15.85 -3.67 18.70
C LEU A 142 -16.80 -4.62 17.99
N GLN A 143 -16.47 -5.15 16.83
CA GLN A 143 -17.26 -6.19 16.17
C GLN A 143 -17.34 -7.45 17.01
N LYS A 144 -16.22 -7.92 17.56
CA LYS A 144 -16.17 -9.17 18.32
C LYS A 144 -16.95 -9.12 19.62
N PHE A 145 -16.70 -8.09 20.42
CA PHE A 145 -17.24 -8.01 21.78
C PHE A 145 -18.60 -7.33 21.88
N PHE A 146 -18.88 -6.37 21.01
CA PHE A 146 -20.12 -5.58 21.03
C PHE A 146 -21.07 -5.91 19.88
N GLN A 147 -20.69 -6.81 18.98
CA GLN A 147 -21.48 -7.22 17.82
C GLN A 147 -21.99 -6.04 16.97
N ILE A 148 -21.18 -4.99 16.87
CA ILE A 148 -21.49 -3.80 16.08
C ILE A 148 -21.18 -4.09 14.63
N TYR A 149 -22.20 -4.12 13.78
CA TYR A 149 -22.06 -4.31 12.33
C TYR A 149 -22.62 -3.13 11.56
N GLY A 150 -21.88 -2.72 10.53
CA GLY A 150 -22.27 -1.66 9.61
C GLY A 150 -22.80 -2.17 8.27
N PRO A 151 -22.59 -1.45 7.19
CA PRO A 151 -21.45 -0.57 6.88
C PRO A 151 -21.66 0.90 7.28
N PHE A 152 -20.79 1.46 8.08
CA PHE A 152 -20.71 2.90 8.32
C PHE A 152 -19.64 3.51 7.42
N LYS A 153 -19.99 4.50 6.60
CA LYS A 153 -19.12 5.09 5.61
C LYS A 153 -18.64 6.47 6.07
N THR A 154 -17.32 6.69 6.03
CA THR A 154 -16.69 7.97 6.37
C THR A 154 -15.69 8.40 5.29
N LEU A 155 -15.27 9.67 5.32
CA LEU A 155 -14.33 10.26 4.36
C LEU A 155 -14.72 9.98 2.90
N TYR A 156 -15.91 10.45 2.49
CA TYR A 156 -16.42 10.27 1.12
C TYR A 156 -16.43 8.79 0.67
N ASN A 157 -16.82 7.88 1.55
CA ASN A 157 -16.84 6.43 1.34
C ASN A 157 -15.44 5.77 1.17
N SER A 158 -14.37 6.47 1.49
CA SER A 158 -13.01 5.92 1.43
C SER A 158 -12.70 4.98 2.59
N ILE A 159 -13.42 5.10 3.71
CA ILE A 159 -13.32 4.19 4.85
C ILE A 159 -14.71 3.62 5.13
N ILE A 160 -14.80 2.31 5.17
CA ILE A 160 -16.03 1.59 5.48
C ILE A 160 -15.81 0.81 6.77
N TRP A 161 -16.46 1.24 7.84
CA TRP A 161 -16.33 0.66 9.17
C TRP A 161 -17.30 -0.53 9.36
N PHE A 162 -16.88 -1.52 10.13
CA PHE A 162 -17.71 -2.63 10.61
C PHE A 162 -18.40 -3.39 9.47
N GLN A 163 -17.69 -3.68 8.39
CA GLN A 163 -18.25 -4.44 7.28
C GLN A 163 -18.73 -5.80 7.76
N LYS A 164 -19.86 -6.27 7.21
CA LYS A 164 -20.29 -7.65 7.42
C LYS A 164 -19.44 -8.57 6.54
N PRO A 165 -18.96 -9.71 7.08
CA PRO A 165 -18.27 -10.69 6.25
C PRO A 165 -19.21 -11.21 5.15
N LEU A 166 -18.65 -11.43 3.96
CA LEU A 166 -19.41 -11.95 2.81
C LEU A 166 -19.89 -13.39 3.02
N ILE A 167 -19.23 -14.14 3.90
CA ILE A 167 -19.57 -15.53 4.21
C ILE A 167 -20.35 -15.56 5.52
N TYR A 168 -21.65 -15.75 5.44
CA TYR A 168 -22.61 -15.66 6.55
C TYR A 168 -22.46 -16.71 7.66
N ASN A 169 -21.66 -17.76 7.46
CA ASN A 169 -21.61 -18.93 8.38
C ASN A 169 -20.39 -19.01 9.27
N THR A 170 -19.59 -17.95 9.39
CA THR A 170 -18.39 -17.98 10.21
C THR A 170 -18.41 -16.86 11.22
N ASP A 171 -18.00 -17.15 12.46
CA ASP A 171 -17.70 -16.16 13.51
C ASP A 171 -16.51 -15.25 13.13
N THR A 172 -16.29 -15.04 11.84
CA THR A 172 -15.17 -14.29 11.30
C THR A 172 -15.43 -12.80 11.39
N ILE A 173 -14.39 -12.09 11.79
CA ILE A 173 -14.38 -10.64 11.95
C ILE A 173 -13.69 -10.04 10.74
N SER A 174 -14.30 -9.07 10.11
CA SER A 174 -13.75 -8.43 8.91
C SER A 174 -13.17 -7.02 9.16
N GLY A 175 -13.50 -6.40 10.30
CA GLY A 175 -13.00 -5.07 10.64
C GLY A 175 -13.40 -4.01 9.61
N LEU A 176 -12.43 -3.47 8.90
CA LEU A 176 -12.59 -2.49 7.81
C LEU A 176 -12.60 -3.16 6.43
N PHE A 177 -12.40 -4.47 6.35
CA PHE A 177 -12.30 -5.20 5.08
C PHE A 177 -13.59 -5.98 4.80
N SER A 178 -13.92 -6.16 3.53
CA SER A 178 -15.06 -6.99 3.12
C SER A 178 -14.77 -8.48 3.25
N ASN A 179 -13.50 -8.87 3.26
CA ASN A 179 -13.07 -10.26 3.39
C ASN A 179 -12.23 -10.41 4.68
N PRO A 180 -12.60 -11.35 5.58
CA PRO A 180 -11.88 -11.56 6.84
C PRO A 180 -10.42 -12.00 6.66
N ASN A 181 -10.04 -12.52 5.50
CA ASN A 181 -8.66 -12.90 5.22
C ASN A 181 -7.71 -11.69 5.10
N TYR A 182 -8.22 -10.47 5.01
CA TYR A 182 -7.42 -9.24 4.94
C TYR A 182 -7.42 -8.44 6.26
N ALA A 183 -8.12 -8.91 7.28
CA ALA A 183 -8.23 -8.25 8.60
C ALA A 183 -7.17 -8.76 9.63
#